data_541f4dbe13d1d80e4861fdd1d671c671
#
_entry.id   541f4dbe13d1d80e4861fdd1d671c671
#
_cell.length_a   1.000
_cell.length_b   1.000
_cell.length_c   1.000
_cell.angle_alpha   90.00
_cell.angle_beta   90.00
_cell.angle_gamma   90.00
#
_symmetry.space_group_name_H-M   'P 1'
#
loop_
_entity.id
_entity.type
_entity.pdbx_description
1 polymer ?
#
loop_
_entity_poly.entity_id
_entity_poly.type
_entity_poly.pdbx_seq_one_letter_code
_entity_poly.pdbx_strand_id
1 'polypeptide(L)'
;MLDAPAPAPAPPDALLRLPNPLVLALIAVYCGVELVLQGADLHLWGRALWRPLAYQYGGFWAGLMRGGWLANYPGQTPAMFVTHSFLHAGLSHLLGHMIALVALANLLADRIGRLEFLALWMLSALAGAFVFGLIGPASQPMVGTSGALFGLAGLLVVREAQSRRADGQSLRAVLVSVLVWLLGLTALNLGSWWLQNGVLAWQAHLGGFLAGLAWGLARGLARDQRHPGPA
;
A
#
# COMPACT_ATOMS: atom_id res chain seq x y z
N MET A 1 -1.53 30.04 -23.67
CA MET A 1 -0.81 28.76 -23.46
C MET A 1 -1.88 27.76 -23.08
N LEU A 2 -2.15 26.80 -23.99
CA LEU A 2 -3.33 25.94 -23.91
C LEU A 2 -3.33 25.11 -22.62
N ASP A 3 -4.46 25.14 -21.90
CA ASP A 3 -4.71 24.30 -20.75
C ASP A 3 -4.42 22.84 -21.10
N ALA A 4 -3.54 22.19 -20.36
CA ALA A 4 -3.37 20.76 -20.49
C ALA A 4 -4.71 20.09 -20.14
N PRO A 5 -5.33 19.33 -21.02
CA PRO A 5 -6.61 18.70 -20.76
C PRO A 5 -6.53 17.82 -19.52
N ALA A 6 -7.62 17.76 -18.73
CA ALA A 6 -7.74 16.83 -17.64
C ALA A 6 -7.37 15.41 -18.11
N PRO A 7 -6.63 14.62 -17.33
CA PRO A 7 -6.27 13.26 -17.74
C PRO A 7 -7.55 12.46 -18.01
N ALA A 8 -7.64 11.92 -19.21
CA ALA A 8 -8.76 11.10 -19.64
C ALA A 8 -9.02 9.95 -18.62
N PRO A 9 -10.26 9.48 -18.47
CA PRO A 9 -10.55 8.31 -17.65
C PRO A 9 -9.69 7.14 -18.14
N ALA A 10 -9.23 6.31 -17.19
CA ALA A 10 -8.40 5.16 -17.54
C ALA A 10 -9.13 4.28 -18.56
N PRO A 11 -8.47 3.90 -19.68
CA PRO A 11 -9.11 3.09 -20.70
C PRO A 11 -9.54 1.72 -20.12
N PRO A 12 -10.58 1.08 -20.67
CA PRO A 12 -11.12 -0.19 -20.15
C PRO A 12 -10.09 -1.32 -20.04
N ASP A 13 -9.04 -1.28 -20.85
CA ASP A 13 -7.93 -2.23 -20.89
C ASP A 13 -6.78 -1.88 -19.94
N ALA A 14 -6.87 -0.79 -19.18
CA ALA A 14 -5.81 -0.35 -18.26
C ALA A 14 -5.41 -1.43 -17.27
N LEU A 15 -6.37 -2.22 -16.78
CA LEU A 15 -6.10 -3.30 -15.82
C LEU A 15 -5.34 -4.48 -16.45
N LEU A 16 -5.37 -4.64 -17.76
CA LEU A 16 -4.76 -5.75 -18.49
C LEU A 16 -3.36 -5.40 -19.05
N ARG A 17 -2.91 -4.17 -18.89
CA ARG A 17 -1.57 -3.75 -19.34
C ARG A 17 -0.49 -4.45 -18.54
N LEU A 18 0.60 -4.82 -19.20
CA LEU A 18 1.80 -5.26 -18.49
C LEU A 18 2.32 -4.13 -17.60
N PRO A 19 2.57 -4.40 -16.30
CA PRO A 19 3.08 -3.39 -15.39
C PRO A 19 4.46 -2.89 -15.84
N ASN A 20 4.80 -1.67 -15.43
CA ASN A 20 6.13 -1.12 -15.71
C ASN A 20 7.25 -1.95 -15.03
N PRO A 21 8.51 -1.86 -15.50
CA PRO A 21 9.62 -2.68 -14.98
C PRO A 21 9.85 -2.55 -13.47
N LEU A 22 9.56 -1.40 -12.85
CA LEU A 22 9.69 -1.21 -11.40
C LEU A 22 8.67 -2.10 -10.65
N VAL A 23 7.42 -2.14 -11.11
CA VAL A 23 6.37 -2.99 -10.52
C VAL A 23 6.71 -4.46 -10.69
N LEU A 24 7.22 -4.86 -11.88
CA LEU A 24 7.69 -6.22 -12.11
C LEU A 24 8.85 -6.60 -11.20
N ALA A 25 9.79 -5.68 -10.95
CA ALA A 25 10.89 -5.90 -10.02
C ALA A 25 10.38 -6.09 -8.57
N LEU A 26 9.41 -5.27 -8.13
CA LEU A 26 8.78 -5.44 -6.81
C LEU A 26 8.09 -6.80 -6.71
N ILE A 27 7.31 -7.19 -7.71
CA ILE A 27 6.65 -8.51 -7.77
C ILE A 27 7.69 -9.63 -7.68
N ALA A 28 8.78 -9.54 -8.45
CA ALA A 28 9.83 -10.57 -8.45
C ALA A 28 10.47 -10.72 -7.06
N VAL A 29 10.74 -9.61 -6.36
CA VAL A 29 11.28 -9.64 -4.99
C VAL A 29 10.29 -10.27 -4.02
N TYR A 30 9.03 -9.84 -4.02
CA TYR A 30 8.01 -10.39 -3.13
C TYR A 30 7.76 -11.88 -3.38
N CYS A 31 7.63 -12.28 -4.64
CA CYS A 31 7.49 -13.68 -5.02
C CYS A 31 8.72 -14.50 -4.63
N GLY A 32 9.93 -13.98 -4.83
CA GLY A 32 11.17 -14.66 -4.48
C GLY A 32 11.26 -14.94 -2.97
N VAL A 33 10.99 -13.94 -2.13
CA VAL A 33 10.97 -14.12 -0.66
C VAL A 33 9.92 -15.15 -0.24
N GLU A 34 8.69 -15.02 -0.74
CA GLU A 34 7.62 -15.93 -0.35
C GLU A 34 7.87 -17.36 -0.85
N LEU A 35 8.41 -17.56 -2.07
CA LEU A 35 8.74 -18.88 -2.59
C LEU A 35 9.79 -19.58 -1.72
N VAL A 36 10.81 -18.83 -1.24
CA VAL A 36 11.82 -19.38 -0.32
C VAL A 36 11.17 -19.86 0.97
N LEU A 37 10.30 -19.07 1.58
CA LEU A 37 9.61 -19.42 2.82
C LEU A 37 8.60 -20.56 2.61
N GLN A 38 7.84 -20.51 1.52
CA GLN A 38 6.85 -21.54 1.18
C GLN A 38 7.48 -22.89 0.92
N GLY A 39 8.63 -22.93 0.24
CA GLY A 39 9.36 -24.19 0.01
C GLY A 39 9.90 -24.79 1.31
N ALA A 40 10.28 -23.96 2.27
CA ALA A 40 10.67 -24.41 3.61
C ALA A 40 9.45 -24.95 4.42
N ASP A 41 8.29 -24.31 4.31
CA ASP A 41 7.05 -24.77 4.94
C ASP A 41 6.58 -26.11 4.37
N LEU A 42 6.79 -26.33 3.07
CA LEU A 42 6.46 -27.58 2.36
C LEU A 42 7.55 -28.65 2.47
N HIS A 43 8.63 -28.39 3.23
CA HIS A 43 9.77 -29.28 3.37
C HIS A 43 10.50 -29.65 2.06
N LEU A 44 10.39 -28.80 1.02
CA LEU A 44 11.12 -28.96 -0.24
C LEU A 44 12.59 -28.60 -0.09
N TRP A 45 12.90 -27.64 0.80
CA TRP A 45 14.23 -27.21 1.22
C TRP A 45 14.18 -26.53 2.58
N GLY A 46 15.33 -26.33 3.21
CA GLY A 46 15.42 -25.59 4.46
C GLY A 46 14.74 -26.28 5.64
N ARG A 47 14.09 -25.46 6.49
CA ARG A 47 13.40 -25.93 7.69
C ARG A 47 12.10 -25.13 7.88
N ALA A 48 11.05 -25.75 8.42
CA ALA A 48 9.77 -25.10 8.75
C ALA A 48 9.92 -23.88 9.70
N LEU A 49 11.03 -23.79 10.43
CA LEU A 49 11.35 -22.65 11.28
C LEU A 49 11.70 -21.36 10.51
N TRP A 50 11.94 -21.41 9.20
CA TRP A 50 12.38 -20.23 8.44
C TRP A 50 11.33 -19.13 8.44
N ARG A 51 10.05 -19.46 8.27
CA ARG A 51 8.98 -18.45 8.32
C ARG A 51 8.82 -17.83 9.72
N PRO A 52 8.72 -18.57 10.82
CA PRO A 52 8.73 -18.00 12.16
C PRO A 52 9.95 -17.10 12.44
N LEU A 53 11.14 -17.53 12.02
CA LEU A 53 12.36 -16.73 12.16
C LEU A 53 12.32 -15.47 11.31
N ALA A 54 11.86 -15.54 10.05
CA ALA A 54 11.67 -14.38 9.19
C ALA A 54 10.72 -13.36 9.84
N TYR A 55 9.65 -13.81 10.49
CA TYR A 55 8.74 -12.92 11.21
C TYR A 55 9.38 -12.35 12.48
N GLN A 56 10.11 -13.18 13.24
CA GLN A 56 10.79 -12.74 14.46
C GLN A 56 11.81 -11.63 14.16
N TYR A 57 12.60 -11.77 13.09
CA TYR A 57 13.69 -10.86 12.77
C TYR A 57 13.32 -9.74 11.79
N GLY A 58 12.33 -9.96 10.91
CA GLY A 58 11.98 -9.02 9.84
C GLY A 58 10.54 -8.49 9.89
N GLY A 59 9.63 -9.13 10.62
CA GLY A 59 8.27 -8.65 10.83
C GLY A 59 8.24 -7.39 11.68
N PHE A 60 7.20 -6.60 11.57
CA PHE A 60 7.02 -5.41 12.40
C PHE A 60 6.34 -5.77 13.73
N TRP A 61 7.01 -5.49 14.82
CA TRP A 61 6.54 -5.76 16.17
C TRP A 61 6.28 -4.45 16.93
N ALA A 62 5.01 -4.15 17.20
CA ALA A 62 4.65 -2.94 17.95
C ALA A 62 5.25 -2.93 19.37
N GLY A 63 5.46 -4.11 19.98
CA GLY A 63 6.14 -4.24 21.27
C GLY A 63 7.59 -3.77 21.24
N LEU A 64 8.33 -3.99 20.16
CA LEU A 64 9.69 -3.47 19.98
C LEU A 64 9.68 -1.95 19.81
N MET A 65 8.77 -1.42 18.99
CA MET A 65 8.68 0.02 18.75
C MET A 65 8.36 0.79 20.05
N ARG A 66 7.50 0.23 20.90
CA ARG A 66 7.09 0.84 22.18
C ARG A 66 8.11 0.66 23.31
N GLY A 67 9.25 -0.02 23.05
CA GLY A 67 10.29 -0.25 24.03
C GLY A 67 9.95 -1.29 25.11
N GLY A 68 8.87 -2.05 24.94
CA GLY A 68 8.46 -3.10 25.87
C GLY A 68 9.21 -4.42 25.71
N TRP A 69 9.97 -4.60 24.62
CA TRP A 69 10.69 -5.82 24.30
C TRP A 69 12.14 -5.54 23.93
N LEU A 70 12.99 -6.55 24.10
CA LEU A 70 14.38 -6.50 23.64
C LEU A 70 14.46 -6.92 22.16
N ALA A 71 15.23 -6.15 21.39
CA ALA A 71 15.50 -6.49 20.00
C ALA A 71 16.38 -7.74 19.89
N ASN A 72 16.16 -8.57 18.88
CA ASN A 72 16.96 -9.76 18.61
C ASN A 72 18.36 -9.41 18.08
N TYR A 73 18.52 -8.22 17.49
CA TYR A 73 19.80 -7.72 16.99
C TYR A 73 19.79 -6.17 16.99
N PRO A 74 20.99 -5.54 17.05
CA PRO A 74 21.12 -4.09 16.97
C PRO A 74 20.51 -3.56 15.65
N GLY A 75 19.63 -2.56 15.74
CA GLY A 75 18.99 -1.95 14.57
C GLY A 75 17.69 -2.63 14.08
N GLN A 76 17.20 -3.68 14.75
CA GLN A 76 15.94 -4.33 14.37
C GLN A 76 14.76 -3.33 14.35
N THR A 77 14.67 -2.47 15.35
CA THR A 77 13.55 -1.51 15.45
C THR A 77 13.44 -0.60 14.22
N PRO A 78 14.48 0.09 13.73
CA PRO A 78 14.37 0.82 12.48
C PRO A 78 14.25 -0.09 11.24
N ALA A 79 14.92 -1.24 11.20
CA ALA A 79 14.89 -2.15 10.06
C ALA A 79 13.48 -2.71 9.80
N MET A 80 12.72 -3.04 10.86
CA MET A 80 11.38 -3.62 10.72
C MET A 80 10.37 -2.71 10.03
N PHE A 81 10.60 -1.38 10.00
CA PHE A 81 9.77 -0.45 9.24
C PHE A 81 9.82 -0.70 7.73
N VAL A 82 10.85 -1.38 7.25
CA VAL A 82 11.02 -1.71 5.83
C VAL A 82 10.85 -3.20 5.60
N THR A 83 11.50 -4.04 6.41
CA THR A 83 11.57 -5.49 6.18
C THR A 83 10.23 -6.20 6.25
N HIS A 84 9.31 -5.74 7.12
CA HIS A 84 7.97 -6.32 7.24
C HIS A 84 7.20 -6.35 5.91
N SER A 85 7.42 -5.35 5.04
CA SER A 85 6.70 -5.22 3.79
C SER A 85 7.06 -6.29 2.76
N PHE A 86 8.23 -6.95 2.93
CA PHE A 86 8.69 -8.02 2.05
C PHE A 86 8.21 -9.42 2.47
N LEU A 87 7.64 -9.55 3.66
CA LEU A 87 7.15 -10.81 4.19
C LEU A 87 5.64 -10.95 3.96
N HIS A 88 5.18 -12.17 3.71
CA HIS A 88 3.76 -12.45 3.54
C HIS A 88 3.32 -13.67 4.37
N ALA A 89 2.03 -13.74 4.69
CA ALA A 89 1.45 -14.83 5.46
C ALA A 89 0.98 -16.00 4.56
N GLY A 90 1.83 -16.38 3.62
CA GLY A 90 1.57 -17.46 2.67
C GLY A 90 1.15 -16.99 1.28
N LEU A 91 1.02 -17.95 0.36
CA LEU A 91 0.79 -17.69 -1.08
C LEU A 91 -0.52 -16.93 -1.36
N SER A 92 -1.60 -17.21 -0.63
CA SER A 92 -2.88 -16.53 -0.84
C SER A 92 -2.80 -15.04 -0.51
N HIS A 93 -2.11 -14.70 0.59
CA HIS A 93 -1.86 -13.31 0.99
C HIS A 93 -0.99 -12.58 -0.03
N LEU A 94 0.12 -13.22 -0.46
CA LEU A 94 0.96 -12.68 -1.53
C LEU A 94 0.18 -12.44 -2.81
N LEU A 95 -0.58 -13.44 -3.29
CA LEU A 95 -1.33 -13.36 -4.55
C LEU A 95 -2.32 -12.19 -4.53
N GLY A 96 -3.08 -12.05 -3.45
CA GLY A 96 -4.00 -10.91 -3.28
C GLY A 96 -3.27 -9.56 -3.37
N HIS A 97 -2.11 -9.44 -2.75
CA HIS A 97 -1.30 -8.22 -2.81
C HIS A 97 -0.72 -7.97 -4.21
N MET A 98 -0.28 -9.01 -4.93
CA MET A 98 0.27 -8.83 -6.29
C MET A 98 -0.81 -8.42 -7.28
N ILE A 99 -2.01 -8.99 -7.20
CA ILE A 99 -3.16 -8.57 -8.01
C ILE A 99 -3.50 -7.10 -7.72
N ALA A 100 -3.60 -6.72 -6.45
CA ALA A 100 -3.87 -5.34 -6.06
C ALA A 100 -2.75 -4.38 -6.53
N LEU A 101 -1.48 -4.79 -6.42
CA LEU A 101 -0.33 -4.00 -6.88
C LEU A 101 -0.41 -3.72 -8.38
N VAL A 102 -0.66 -4.75 -9.20
CA VAL A 102 -0.79 -4.59 -10.66
C VAL A 102 -1.96 -3.67 -11.00
N ALA A 103 -3.13 -3.90 -10.40
CA ALA A 103 -4.31 -3.09 -10.64
C ALA A 103 -4.09 -1.61 -10.28
N LEU A 104 -3.59 -1.32 -9.08
CA LEU A 104 -3.36 0.04 -8.60
C LEU A 104 -2.24 0.74 -9.40
N ALA A 105 -1.17 0.01 -9.72
CA ALA A 105 -0.07 0.55 -10.53
C ALA A 105 -0.54 0.92 -11.93
N ASN A 106 -1.37 0.09 -12.57
CA ASN A 106 -1.90 0.36 -13.89
C ASN A 106 -2.88 1.55 -13.88
N LEU A 107 -3.73 1.68 -12.85
CA LEU A 107 -4.62 2.84 -12.68
C LEU A 107 -3.85 4.15 -12.44
N LEU A 108 -2.62 4.08 -11.92
CA LEU A 108 -1.76 5.22 -11.66
C LEU A 108 -0.71 5.47 -12.74
N ALA A 109 -0.50 4.54 -13.69
CA ALA A 109 0.60 4.56 -14.66
C ALA A 109 0.70 5.86 -15.47
N ASP A 110 -0.45 6.42 -15.88
CA ASP A 110 -0.52 7.65 -16.64
C ASP A 110 -0.65 8.91 -15.76
N ARG A 111 -0.68 8.75 -14.44
CA ARG A 111 -0.96 9.82 -13.48
C ARG A 111 0.25 10.26 -12.66
N ILE A 112 1.21 9.35 -12.44
CA ILE A 112 2.43 9.59 -11.67
C ILE A 112 3.65 8.91 -12.31
N GLY A 113 4.83 9.52 -12.14
CA GLY A 113 6.09 8.94 -12.60
C GLY A 113 6.58 7.79 -11.68
N ARG A 114 7.52 6.99 -12.20
CA ARG A 114 8.08 5.83 -11.47
C ARG A 114 8.71 6.20 -10.13
N LEU A 115 9.44 7.30 -10.05
CA LEU A 115 10.05 7.76 -8.80
C LEU A 115 8.99 8.24 -7.80
N GLU A 116 7.95 8.92 -8.27
CA GLU A 116 6.82 9.32 -7.42
C GLU A 116 6.08 8.10 -6.90
N PHE A 117 5.86 7.08 -7.74
CA PHE A 117 5.27 5.81 -7.32
C PHE A 117 6.10 5.16 -6.20
N LEU A 118 7.41 5.04 -6.39
CA LEU A 118 8.29 4.43 -5.40
C LEU A 118 8.33 5.23 -4.09
N ALA A 119 8.41 6.56 -4.17
CA ALA A 119 8.40 7.42 -2.99
C ALA A 119 7.10 7.28 -2.20
N LEU A 120 5.96 7.30 -2.89
CA LEU A 120 4.65 7.08 -2.26
C LEU A 120 4.54 5.68 -1.66
N TRP A 121 5.00 4.65 -2.40
CA TRP A 121 5.03 3.27 -1.94
C TRP A 121 5.76 3.14 -0.60
N MET A 122 7.00 3.64 -0.55
CA MET A 122 7.82 3.62 0.66
C MET A 122 7.21 4.43 1.79
N LEU A 123 6.79 5.68 1.52
CA LEU A 123 6.17 6.53 2.53
C LEU A 123 4.93 5.87 3.14
N SER A 124 4.10 5.26 2.31
CA SER A 124 2.86 4.61 2.76
C SER A 124 3.13 3.35 3.57
N ALA A 125 4.16 2.56 3.20
CA ALA A 125 4.61 1.43 4.01
C ALA A 125 5.09 1.88 5.39
N LEU A 126 5.93 2.92 5.44
CA LEU A 126 6.46 3.50 6.69
C LEU A 126 5.33 4.07 7.57
N ALA A 127 4.40 4.83 6.99
CA ALA A 127 3.26 5.40 7.70
C ALA A 127 2.32 4.31 8.23
N GLY A 128 2.08 3.28 7.43
CA GLY A 128 1.32 2.11 7.86
C GLY A 128 1.96 1.42 9.04
N ALA A 129 3.27 1.14 8.97
CA ALA A 129 4.03 0.55 10.05
C ALA A 129 4.01 1.43 11.31
N PHE A 130 4.13 2.74 11.15
CA PHE A 130 4.09 3.68 12.27
C PHE A 130 2.74 3.67 12.99
N VAL A 131 1.62 3.74 12.24
CA VAL A 131 0.28 3.68 12.85
C VAL A 131 0.03 2.32 13.50
N PHE A 132 0.45 1.21 12.88
CA PHE A 132 0.39 -0.10 13.53
C PHE A 132 1.25 -0.13 14.80
N GLY A 133 2.43 0.46 14.77
CA GLY A 133 3.28 0.59 15.95
C GLY A 133 2.60 1.32 17.10
N LEU A 134 1.81 2.36 16.84
CA LEU A 134 1.12 3.14 17.87
C LEU A 134 -0.06 2.40 18.48
N ILE A 135 -0.92 1.78 17.67
CA ILE A 135 -2.23 1.27 18.10
C ILE A 135 -2.48 -0.22 17.77
N GLY A 136 -1.51 -0.90 17.13
CA GLY A 136 -1.60 -2.32 16.82
C GLY A 136 -1.30 -3.22 18.02
N PRO A 137 -1.61 -4.53 17.94
CA PRO A 137 -1.30 -5.49 18.98
C PRO A 137 0.22 -5.63 19.17
N ALA A 138 0.69 -5.65 20.42
CA ALA A 138 2.13 -5.76 20.72
C ALA A 138 2.70 -7.15 20.39
N SER A 139 1.89 -8.20 20.57
CA SER A 139 2.30 -9.61 20.56
C SER A 139 2.13 -10.32 19.21
N GLN A 140 1.70 -9.62 18.20
CA GLN A 140 1.53 -10.19 16.86
C GLN A 140 2.40 -9.44 15.85
N PRO A 141 3.20 -10.12 15.01
CA PRO A 141 3.96 -9.46 13.97
C PRO A 141 3.02 -9.00 12.85
N MET A 142 3.25 -7.80 12.37
CA MET A 142 2.67 -7.34 11.12
C MET A 142 3.62 -7.67 9.98
N VAL A 143 3.09 -8.26 8.92
CA VAL A 143 3.80 -8.58 7.67
C VAL A 143 2.92 -8.22 6.47
N GLY A 144 3.55 -7.87 5.36
CA GLY A 144 2.87 -7.58 4.10
C GLY A 144 3.00 -6.14 3.64
N THR A 145 2.86 -5.97 2.34
CA THR A 145 2.97 -4.68 1.66
C THR A 145 1.65 -3.89 1.59
N SER A 146 0.60 -4.35 2.28
CA SER A 146 -0.75 -3.78 2.20
C SER A 146 -0.83 -2.31 2.60
N GLY A 147 -0.02 -1.85 3.57
CA GLY A 147 0.07 -0.43 3.91
C GLY A 147 0.41 0.43 2.70
N ALA A 148 1.38 0.00 1.88
CA ALA A 148 1.74 0.69 0.64
C ALA A 148 0.61 0.64 -0.41
N LEU A 149 -0.08 -0.51 -0.55
CA LEU A 149 -1.24 -0.64 -1.45
C LEU A 149 -2.37 0.32 -1.07
N PHE A 150 -2.68 0.43 0.23
CA PHE A 150 -3.68 1.39 0.71
C PHE A 150 -3.25 2.84 0.50
N GLY A 151 -1.94 3.14 0.52
CA GLY A 151 -1.42 4.45 0.13
C GLY A 151 -1.66 4.78 -1.34
N LEU A 152 -1.44 3.84 -2.24
CA LEU A 152 -1.80 4.02 -3.66
C LEU A 152 -3.30 4.23 -3.84
N ALA A 153 -4.13 3.49 -3.11
CA ALA A 153 -5.58 3.66 -3.12
C ALA A 153 -5.98 5.06 -2.59
N GLY A 154 -5.33 5.55 -1.53
CA GLY A 154 -5.55 6.90 -1.00
C GLY A 154 -5.25 8.00 -2.03
N LEU A 155 -4.12 7.87 -2.76
CA LEU A 155 -3.81 8.77 -3.87
C LEU A 155 -4.88 8.70 -4.97
N LEU A 156 -5.35 7.49 -5.35
CA LEU A 156 -6.40 7.33 -6.37
C LEU A 156 -7.69 8.03 -5.99
N VAL A 157 -8.11 7.93 -4.74
CA VAL A 157 -9.32 8.63 -4.24
C VAL A 157 -9.21 10.14 -4.45
N VAL A 158 -8.05 10.73 -4.09
CA VAL A 158 -7.82 12.17 -4.30
C VAL A 158 -7.81 12.53 -5.78
N ARG A 159 -7.12 11.74 -6.61
CA ARG A 159 -7.05 11.98 -8.06
C ARG A 159 -8.41 11.89 -8.73
N GLU A 160 -9.20 10.92 -8.34
CA GLU A 160 -10.57 10.78 -8.83
C GLU A 160 -11.44 11.98 -8.44
N ALA A 161 -11.36 12.42 -7.19
CA ALA A 161 -12.08 13.60 -6.73
C ALA A 161 -11.66 14.87 -7.48
N GLN A 162 -10.36 15.07 -7.68
CA GLN A 162 -9.81 16.21 -8.44
C GLN A 162 -10.25 16.18 -9.91
N SER A 163 -10.18 15.01 -10.57
CA SER A 163 -10.63 14.87 -11.97
C SER A 163 -12.11 15.22 -12.11
N ARG A 164 -12.98 14.64 -11.29
CA ARG A 164 -14.41 14.93 -11.31
C ARG A 164 -14.75 16.42 -11.09
N ARG A 165 -13.99 17.08 -10.21
CA ARG A 165 -14.14 18.53 -10.00
C ARG A 165 -13.70 19.32 -11.23
N ALA A 166 -12.60 18.96 -11.86
CA ALA A 166 -12.10 19.58 -13.10
C ALA A 166 -13.09 19.40 -14.26
N ASP A 167 -13.78 18.26 -14.32
CA ASP A 167 -14.85 17.97 -15.30
C ASP A 167 -16.17 18.71 -14.99
N GLY A 168 -16.19 19.62 -14.01
CA GLY A 168 -17.36 20.39 -13.64
C GLY A 168 -18.46 19.62 -12.90
N GLN A 169 -18.17 18.41 -12.44
CA GLN A 169 -19.16 17.62 -11.70
C GLN A 169 -19.53 18.29 -10.37
N SER A 170 -20.79 18.11 -9.97
CA SER A 170 -21.30 18.65 -8.71
C SER A 170 -20.55 18.07 -7.51
N LEU A 171 -20.47 18.85 -6.42
CA LEU A 171 -19.86 18.37 -5.16
C LEU A 171 -20.52 17.06 -4.68
N ARG A 172 -21.84 16.93 -4.86
CA ARG A 172 -22.57 15.71 -4.51
C ARG A 172 -22.03 14.49 -5.28
N ALA A 173 -21.80 14.61 -6.59
CA ALA A 173 -21.27 13.52 -7.41
C ALA A 173 -19.84 13.12 -6.97
N VAL A 174 -19.00 14.10 -6.64
CA VAL A 174 -17.64 13.85 -6.10
C VAL A 174 -17.72 13.13 -4.76
N LEU A 175 -18.56 13.59 -3.83
CA LEU A 175 -18.71 12.96 -2.51
C LEU A 175 -19.25 11.52 -2.62
N VAL A 176 -20.20 11.27 -3.51
CA VAL A 176 -20.70 9.91 -3.77
C VAL A 176 -19.59 9.02 -4.30
N SER A 177 -18.76 9.49 -5.23
CA SER A 177 -17.63 8.72 -5.73
C SER A 177 -16.62 8.39 -4.63
N VAL A 178 -16.24 9.35 -3.81
CA VAL A 178 -15.34 9.13 -2.65
C VAL A 178 -15.96 8.12 -1.68
N LEU A 179 -17.25 8.23 -1.39
CA LEU A 179 -17.94 7.29 -0.51
C LEU A 179 -17.93 5.87 -1.07
N VAL A 180 -18.15 5.69 -2.38
CA VAL A 180 -18.08 4.37 -3.04
C VAL A 180 -16.67 3.76 -2.88
N TRP A 181 -15.61 4.55 -3.07
CA TRP A 181 -14.24 4.11 -2.83
C TRP A 181 -14.02 3.68 -1.37
N LEU A 182 -14.46 4.50 -0.41
CA LEU A 182 -14.30 4.19 1.01
C LEU A 182 -15.08 2.94 1.42
N LEU A 183 -16.31 2.76 0.93
CA LEU A 183 -17.10 1.56 1.17
C LEU A 183 -16.43 0.31 0.55
N GLY A 184 -15.91 0.41 -0.67
CA GLY A 184 -15.18 -0.67 -1.33
C GLY A 184 -13.92 -1.09 -0.55
N LEU A 185 -13.12 -0.12 -0.11
CA LEU A 185 -11.93 -0.38 0.71
C LEU A 185 -12.29 -0.97 2.09
N THR A 186 -13.40 -0.50 2.70
CA THR A 186 -13.91 -1.06 3.96
C THR A 186 -14.38 -2.50 3.77
N ALA A 187 -15.13 -2.78 2.71
CA ALA A 187 -15.58 -4.13 2.39
C ALA A 187 -14.38 -5.07 2.13
N LEU A 188 -13.34 -4.58 1.42
CA LEU A 188 -12.10 -5.32 1.21
C LEU A 188 -11.40 -5.63 2.54
N ASN A 189 -11.33 -4.67 3.47
CA ASN A 189 -10.79 -4.88 4.81
C ASN A 189 -11.57 -5.94 5.59
N LEU A 190 -12.90 -5.84 5.61
CA LEU A 190 -13.76 -6.80 6.32
C LEU A 190 -13.65 -8.20 5.71
N GLY A 191 -13.65 -8.31 4.39
CA GLY A 191 -13.45 -9.58 3.68
C GLY A 191 -12.08 -10.20 3.99
N SER A 192 -11.02 -9.39 3.97
CA SER A 192 -9.66 -9.84 4.32
C SER A 192 -9.56 -10.26 5.79
N TRP A 193 -10.19 -9.53 6.71
CA TRP A 193 -10.26 -9.89 8.12
C TRP A 193 -10.97 -11.24 8.32
N TRP A 194 -12.08 -11.44 7.65
CA TRP A 194 -12.82 -12.70 7.71
C TRP A 194 -12.00 -13.88 7.14
N LEU A 195 -11.36 -13.71 5.98
CA LEU A 195 -10.52 -14.73 5.35
C LEU A 195 -9.26 -15.07 6.16
N GLN A 196 -8.76 -14.15 6.97
CA GLN A 196 -7.58 -14.31 7.81
C GLN A 196 -7.94 -14.64 9.28
N ASN A 197 -9.14 -15.16 9.55
CA ASN A 197 -9.60 -15.54 10.87
C ASN A 197 -9.45 -14.44 11.94
N GLY A 198 -9.73 -13.19 11.55
CA GLY A 198 -9.66 -12.04 12.45
C GLY A 198 -8.26 -11.42 12.63
N VAL A 199 -7.24 -11.96 11.97
CA VAL A 199 -5.87 -11.42 12.03
C VAL A 199 -5.64 -10.49 10.85
N LEU A 200 -5.94 -9.19 11.03
CA LEU A 200 -5.72 -8.17 10.01
C LEU A 200 -5.06 -6.93 10.62
N ALA A 201 -3.99 -6.47 10.02
CA ALA A 201 -3.31 -5.22 10.40
C ALA A 201 -4.01 -3.98 9.80
N TRP A 202 -5.31 -3.78 10.09
CA TRP A 202 -6.11 -2.65 9.57
C TRP A 202 -5.50 -1.29 9.92
N GLN A 203 -4.75 -1.20 11.02
CA GLN A 203 -4.03 0.00 11.43
C GLN A 203 -2.98 0.41 10.39
N ALA A 204 -2.28 -0.57 9.79
CA ALA A 204 -1.34 -0.31 8.71
C ALA A 204 -2.04 0.15 7.44
N HIS A 205 -3.23 -0.38 7.14
CA HIS A 205 -4.06 0.08 6.03
C HIS A 205 -4.49 1.52 6.23
N LEU A 206 -4.93 1.88 7.44
CA LEU A 206 -5.28 3.26 7.78
C LEU A 206 -4.10 4.21 7.61
N GLY A 207 -2.93 3.88 8.19
CA GLY A 207 -1.74 4.72 8.09
C GLY A 207 -1.27 4.93 6.66
N GLY A 208 -1.22 3.85 5.86
CA GLY A 208 -0.88 3.92 4.45
C GLY A 208 -1.87 4.76 3.65
N PHE A 209 -3.18 4.55 3.85
CA PHE A 209 -4.24 5.30 3.18
C PHE A 209 -4.16 6.80 3.46
N LEU A 210 -3.98 7.19 4.73
CA LEU A 210 -3.82 8.59 5.13
C LEU A 210 -2.57 9.24 4.49
N ALA A 211 -1.46 8.50 4.39
CA ALA A 211 -0.27 8.98 3.69
C ALA A 211 -0.55 9.25 2.21
N GLY A 212 -1.28 8.34 1.54
CA GLY A 212 -1.69 8.51 0.15
C GLY A 212 -2.63 9.70 -0.08
N LEU A 213 -3.60 9.89 0.82
CA LEU A 213 -4.48 11.08 0.81
C LEU A 213 -3.66 12.37 0.94
N ALA A 214 -2.79 12.44 1.96
CA ALA A 214 -1.96 13.61 2.21
C ALA A 214 -1.04 13.93 1.03
N TRP A 215 -0.42 12.90 0.43
CA TRP A 215 0.40 13.05 -0.78
C TRP A 215 -0.40 13.63 -1.94
N GLY A 216 -1.59 13.08 -2.23
CA GLY A 216 -2.46 13.53 -3.31
C GLY A 216 -2.91 14.98 -3.14
N LEU A 217 -3.29 15.37 -1.92
CA LEU A 217 -3.70 16.73 -1.58
C LEU A 217 -2.54 17.72 -1.71
N ALA A 218 -1.35 17.40 -1.16
CA ALA A 218 -0.18 18.25 -1.25
C ALA A 218 0.25 18.49 -2.72
N ARG A 219 0.16 17.46 -3.57
CA ARG A 219 0.47 17.60 -5.00
C ARG A 219 -0.59 18.39 -5.78
N GLY A 220 -1.86 18.32 -5.37
CA GLY A 220 -2.93 19.16 -5.89
C GLY A 220 -2.65 20.64 -5.62
N LEU A 221 -2.44 21.00 -4.38
CA LEU A 221 -2.11 22.38 -3.96
C LEU A 221 -0.87 22.95 -4.68
N ALA A 222 0.17 22.14 -4.85
CA ALA A 222 1.38 22.56 -5.57
C ALA A 222 1.15 22.82 -7.08
N ARG A 223 0.16 22.18 -7.70
CA ARG A 223 -0.24 22.45 -9.10
C ARG A 223 -1.03 23.75 -9.21
N ASP A 224 -1.99 23.96 -8.32
CA ASP A 224 -2.82 25.17 -8.29
C ASP A 224 -1.96 26.43 -8.09
N GLN A 225 -0.93 26.36 -7.25
CA GLN A 225 0.01 27.48 -7.04
C GLN A 225 0.89 27.79 -8.26
N ARG A 226 1.18 26.79 -9.11
CA ARG A 226 1.97 27.01 -10.35
C ARG A 226 1.15 27.56 -11.50
N HIS A 227 -0.17 27.42 -11.44
CA HIS A 227 -1.13 27.87 -12.43
C HIS A 227 -2.29 28.58 -11.70
N PRO A 228 -2.05 29.77 -11.08
CA PRO A 228 -3.16 30.54 -10.54
C PRO A 228 -4.10 30.88 -11.69
N GLY A 229 -5.35 30.45 -11.57
CA GLY A 229 -6.39 30.79 -12.53
C GLY A 229 -6.50 32.30 -12.70
N PRO A 230 -7.09 32.78 -13.80
CA PRO A 230 -7.32 34.21 -13.98
C PRO A 230 -8.16 34.75 -12.81
N ALA A 231 -7.71 35.89 -12.26
CA ALA A 231 -8.38 36.61 -11.18
C ALA A 231 -9.74 37.14 -11.63
#